data_dca2927b4e6d928edef805c74ae90e9d
#
_entry.id   dca2927b4e6d928edef805c74ae90e9d
#
_cell.length_a   1.000
_cell.length_b   1.000
_cell.length_c   1.000
_cell.angle_alpha   90.00
_cell.angle_beta   90.00
_cell.angle_gamma   90.00
#
_symmetry.space_group_name_H-M   'P 1'
#
loop_
_entity.id
_entity.type
_entity.pdbx_description
1 polymer ?
#
loop_
_entity_poly.entity_id
_entity_poly.type
_entity_poly.pdbx_seq_one_letter_code
_entity_poly.pdbx_strand_id
1 'polypeptide(L)'
;KTTPYALDFVTDRDGVFDDVLQETMLTAFKAGEHKVRAQVSSLVPKGLNKAKIEKIGNVDIEKGGATWLLPRVKDDACFLNVLKQMSTRLADLGYSVSTGQLVWNRFKSQLRTTKGKNSYPLVWAESITSAGFRFSADRKNHVPYIDITPQQGFLVTKSECVLVQRTTSKEQDRRILAAILPQGFIDETGGVVVENHINIVYSNGLFSAVRPDVIDMLLNSHVVDRAFRCISGSVAVSAYELNSIPLPSLEQVMEIQSLIDAGVHRRIIERTIAGFYGVMIA
;
A
#
# COMPACT_ATOMS: atom_id res chain seq x y z
N LYS A 1 17.33 -18.08 -20.46
CA LYS A 1 17.69 -17.11 -19.40
C LYS A 1 17.99 -15.76 -20.04
N THR A 2 17.51 -14.67 -19.44
CA THR A 2 17.71 -13.28 -19.88
C THR A 2 18.08 -12.41 -18.68
N THR A 3 18.82 -11.34 -18.93
CA THR A 3 19.22 -10.36 -17.89
C THR A 3 18.71 -8.99 -18.32
N PRO A 4 17.91 -8.28 -17.49
CA PRO A 4 17.52 -6.90 -17.78
C PRO A 4 18.74 -5.99 -17.69
N TYR A 5 18.89 -5.07 -18.65
CA TYR A 5 19.99 -4.10 -18.65
C TYR A 5 19.53 -2.64 -18.75
N ALA A 6 18.28 -2.39 -19.15
CA ALA A 6 17.69 -1.06 -19.12
C ALA A 6 16.22 -1.13 -18.72
N LEU A 7 15.82 -0.21 -17.84
CA LEU A 7 14.47 -0.04 -17.31
C LEU A 7 14.11 1.44 -17.40
N ASP A 8 13.24 1.79 -18.32
CA ASP A 8 12.85 3.17 -18.57
C ASP A 8 11.39 3.36 -18.15
N PHE A 9 11.16 4.13 -17.08
CA PHE A 9 9.83 4.47 -16.62
C PHE A 9 9.26 5.63 -17.41
N VAL A 10 8.08 5.47 -17.96
CA VAL A 10 7.30 6.58 -18.49
C VAL A 10 6.57 7.23 -17.32
N THR A 11 7.05 8.41 -16.92
CA THR A 11 6.60 9.09 -15.70
C THR A 11 5.28 9.81 -15.86
N ASP A 12 4.83 10.05 -17.08
CA ASP A 12 3.55 10.71 -17.35
C ASP A 12 2.46 9.65 -17.55
N ARG A 13 1.50 9.62 -16.64
CA ARG A 13 0.38 8.69 -16.68
C ARG A 13 -0.62 8.99 -17.81
N ASP A 14 -0.58 10.21 -18.35
CA ASP A 14 -1.55 10.67 -19.35
C ASP A 14 -1.03 10.56 -20.79
N GLY A 15 0.23 10.14 -20.98
CA GLY A 15 0.89 10.34 -22.27
C GLY A 15 1.10 9.08 -23.12
N VAL A 16 0.87 7.85 -22.61
CA VAL A 16 1.22 6.62 -23.34
C VAL A 16 0.01 5.96 -23.97
N PHE A 17 -1.11 5.94 -23.26
CA PHE A 17 -2.37 5.36 -23.73
C PHE A 17 -3.51 6.30 -23.40
N ASP A 18 -4.39 6.53 -24.37
CA ASP A 18 -5.60 7.31 -24.16
C ASP A 18 -6.48 6.60 -23.10
N ASP A 19 -6.98 7.36 -22.14
CA ASP A 19 -7.88 6.90 -21.05
C ASP A 19 -7.30 5.84 -20.09
N VAL A 20 -5.98 5.57 -20.13
CA VAL A 20 -5.33 4.63 -19.22
C VAL A 20 -4.42 5.35 -18.24
N LEU A 21 -4.79 5.34 -16.96
CA LEU A 21 -4.05 5.94 -15.84
C LEU A 21 -2.97 5.00 -15.29
N GLN A 22 -2.24 4.28 -16.16
CA GLN A 22 -1.26 3.31 -15.72
C GLN A 22 0.15 3.76 -16.09
N GLU A 23 1.06 3.65 -15.14
CA GLU A 23 2.48 3.85 -15.40
C GLU A 23 3.00 2.74 -16.31
N THR A 24 3.81 3.11 -17.30
CA THR A 24 4.38 2.18 -18.27
C THR A 24 5.89 2.11 -18.08
N MET A 25 6.44 0.92 -18.22
CA MET A 25 7.88 0.69 -18.18
C MET A 25 8.33 -0.01 -19.46
N LEU A 26 9.35 0.55 -20.10
CA LEU A 26 10.08 -0.10 -21.18
C LEU A 26 11.25 -0.87 -20.60
N THR A 27 11.33 -2.16 -20.88
CA THR A 27 12.41 -3.01 -20.37
C THR A 27 13.18 -3.64 -21.50
N ALA A 28 14.51 -3.47 -21.50
CA ALA A 28 15.39 -4.13 -22.44
C ALA A 28 16.16 -5.26 -21.75
N PHE A 29 16.19 -6.43 -22.40
CA PHE A 29 16.84 -7.64 -21.89
C PHE A 29 17.96 -8.09 -22.84
N LYS A 30 19.03 -8.62 -22.24
CA LYS A 30 20.11 -9.29 -22.95
C LYS A 30 19.98 -10.80 -22.76
N ALA A 31 20.14 -11.57 -23.84
CA ALA A 31 20.12 -13.03 -23.77
C ALA A 31 21.34 -13.55 -22.99
N GLY A 32 21.14 -14.62 -22.22
CA GLY A 32 22.13 -15.24 -21.37
C GLY A 32 22.21 -14.60 -19.97
N GLU A 33 23.08 -15.13 -19.14
CA GLU A 33 23.37 -14.61 -17.80
C GLU A 33 24.57 -13.66 -17.85
N HIS A 34 24.31 -12.38 -17.55
CA HIS A 34 25.34 -11.36 -17.49
C HIS A 34 25.37 -10.73 -16.10
N LYS A 35 26.57 -10.43 -15.60
CA LYS A 35 26.77 -9.57 -14.42
C LYS A 35 26.66 -8.11 -14.84
N VAL A 36 25.46 -7.66 -15.18
CA VAL A 36 25.21 -6.25 -15.59
C VAL A 36 24.25 -5.63 -14.61
N ARG A 37 24.55 -4.41 -14.21
CA ARG A 37 23.61 -3.56 -13.50
C ARG A 37 22.63 -2.96 -14.53
N ALA A 38 21.34 -3.07 -14.27
CA ALA A 38 20.34 -2.44 -15.12
C ALA A 38 20.39 -0.91 -14.95
N GLN A 39 20.45 -0.18 -16.04
CA GLN A 39 20.29 1.27 -16.02
C GLN A 39 18.80 1.58 -15.84
N VAL A 40 18.48 2.47 -14.90
CA VAL A 40 17.15 2.99 -14.69
C VAL A 40 17.08 4.44 -15.13
N SER A 41 16.09 4.76 -15.95
CA SER A 41 15.86 6.11 -16.47
C SER A 41 14.37 6.48 -16.34
N SER A 42 14.12 7.77 -16.27
CA SER A 42 12.79 8.38 -16.41
C SER A 42 12.63 8.88 -17.82
N LEU A 43 11.51 8.58 -18.45
CA LEU A 43 11.17 8.99 -19.81
C LEU A 43 9.96 9.93 -19.72
N VAL A 44 10.20 11.21 -20.02
CA VAL A 44 9.18 12.27 -19.99
C VAL A 44 8.80 12.62 -21.43
N PRO A 45 7.58 12.35 -21.88
CA PRO A 45 7.11 12.75 -23.19
C PRO A 45 7.19 14.27 -23.37
N LYS A 46 7.65 14.73 -24.53
CA LYS A 46 7.69 16.15 -24.93
C LYS A 46 7.04 16.34 -26.29
N GLY A 47 5.71 16.25 -26.32
CA GLY A 47 4.94 16.34 -27.57
C GLY A 47 5.09 15.10 -28.45
N LEU A 48 4.51 15.18 -29.66
CA LEU A 48 4.54 14.07 -30.62
C LEU A 48 5.99 13.71 -31.02
N ASN A 49 6.36 12.46 -30.82
CA ASN A 49 7.65 11.87 -31.23
C ASN A 49 8.91 12.43 -30.53
N LYS A 50 8.78 13.10 -29.39
CA LYS A 50 9.93 13.56 -28.60
C LYS A 50 9.77 13.14 -27.13
N ALA A 51 10.85 12.67 -26.53
CA ALA A 51 10.91 12.39 -25.10
C ALA A 51 12.25 12.88 -24.53
N LYS A 52 12.22 13.34 -23.28
CA LYS A 52 13.43 13.60 -22.48
C LYS A 52 13.71 12.36 -21.65
N ILE A 53 14.91 11.79 -21.82
CA ILE A 53 15.38 10.67 -21.01
C ILE A 53 16.29 11.24 -19.92
N GLU A 54 15.95 10.98 -18.68
CA GLU A 54 16.77 11.34 -17.52
C GLU A 54 17.25 10.07 -16.81
N LYS A 55 18.56 9.86 -16.83
CA LYS A 55 19.17 8.75 -16.11
C LYS A 55 18.99 8.96 -14.59
N ILE A 56 18.39 7.96 -13.92
CA ILE A 56 18.18 7.94 -12.48
C ILE A 56 19.38 7.26 -11.80
N GLY A 57 19.75 6.04 -12.23
CA GLY A 57 20.85 5.30 -11.64
C GLY A 57 21.06 3.92 -12.26
N ASN A 58 21.87 3.10 -11.60
CA ASN A 58 22.06 1.71 -11.96
C ASN A 58 21.68 0.84 -10.75
N VAL A 59 20.98 -0.26 -10.99
CA VAL A 59 20.56 -1.19 -9.95
C VAL A 59 20.99 -2.62 -10.26
N ASP A 60 21.30 -3.35 -9.22
CA ASP A 60 21.47 -4.81 -9.29
C ASP A 60 20.08 -5.43 -9.21
N ILE A 61 19.70 -6.18 -10.23
CA ILE A 61 18.43 -6.88 -10.27
C ILE A 61 18.61 -8.24 -9.62
N GLU A 62 17.89 -8.46 -8.53
CA GLU A 62 17.91 -9.72 -7.82
C GLU A 62 17.28 -10.84 -8.67
N LYS A 63 17.93 -12.01 -8.63
CA LYS A 63 17.43 -13.23 -9.27
C LYS A 63 16.51 -13.97 -8.31
N GLY A 64 15.61 -14.79 -8.84
CA GLY A 64 14.85 -15.73 -8.02
C GLY A 64 13.48 -15.27 -7.56
N GLY A 65 12.89 -14.25 -8.19
CA GLY A 65 11.50 -13.84 -7.90
C GLY A 65 11.34 -12.88 -6.73
N ALA A 66 12.44 -12.38 -6.15
CA ALA A 66 12.37 -11.31 -5.17
C ALA A 66 11.78 -10.02 -5.81
N THR A 67 11.08 -9.25 -5.00
CA THR A 67 10.54 -7.96 -5.42
C THR A 67 11.66 -6.98 -5.76
N TRP A 68 11.63 -6.43 -6.96
CA TRP A 68 12.63 -5.46 -7.40
C TRP A 68 12.43 -4.12 -6.70
N LEU A 69 13.50 -3.62 -6.09
CA LEU A 69 13.58 -2.27 -5.55
C LEU A 69 14.23 -1.37 -6.57
N LEU A 70 13.45 -0.48 -7.19
CA LEU A 70 13.89 0.37 -8.28
C LEU A 70 13.85 1.85 -7.87
N PRO A 71 14.91 2.63 -8.14
CA PRO A 71 14.90 4.06 -7.83
C PRO A 71 13.90 4.79 -8.74
N ARG A 72 13.17 5.74 -8.18
CA ARG A 72 12.20 6.57 -8.89
C ARG A 72 12.74 7.96 -9.19
N VAL A 73 13.68 8.41 -8.37
CA VAL A 73 14.40 9.67 -8.51
C VAL A 73 15.90 9.46 -8.22
N LYS A 74 16.74 10.43 -8.63
CA LYS A 74 18.20 10.31 -8.46
C LYS A 74 18.63 10.11 -7.02
N ASP A 75 17.91 10.70 -6.08
CA ASP A 75 18.21 10.64 -4.65
C ASP A 75 17.84 9.29 -4.01
N ASP A 76 17.19 8.39 -4.76
CA ASP A 76 16.84 7.07 -4.23
C ASP A 76 18.02 6.09 -4.18
N ALA A 77 19.16 6.40 -4.76
CA ALA A 77 20.31 5.47 -4.77
C ALA A 77 20.79 5.10 -3.35
N CYS A 78 20.95 6.09 -2.47
CA CYS A 78 21.31 5.88 -1.07
C CYS A 78 20.17 5.22 -0.30
N PHE A 79 18.95 5.66 -0.53
CA PHE A 79 17.74 5.11 0.08
C PHE A 79 17.56 3.62 -0.23
N LEU A 80 17.77 3.19 -1.47
CA LEU A 80 17.72 1.78 -1.86
C LEU A 80 18.74 0.91 -1.13
N ASN A 81 19.93 1.44 -0.81
CA ASN A 81 20.92 0.70 -0.04
C ASN A 81 20.41 0.40 1.37
N VAL A 82 19.70 1.35 1.98
CA VAL A 82 19.05 1.14 3.29
C VAL A 82 17.91 0.11 3.15
N LEU A 83 17.02 0.28 2.17
CA LEU A 83 15.89 -0.64 1.95
C LEU A 83 16.35 -2.09 1.76
N LYS A 84 17.47 -2.30 1.05
CA LYS A 84 18.04 -3.65 0.82
C LYS A 84 18.55 -4.31 2.11
N GLN A 85 18.91 -3.53 3.13
CA GLN A 85 19.35 -4.04 4.43
C GLN A 85 18.18 -4.32 5.37
N MET A 86 17.00 -3.76 5.09
CA MET A 86 15.81 -3.95 5.91
C MET A 86 15.10 -5.27 5.54
N SER A 87 15.29 -6.28 6.38
CA SER A 87 14.72 -7.63 6.17
C SER A 87 13.29 -7.78 6.68
N THR A 88 12.86 -6.95 7.62
CA THR A 88 11.54 -7.04 8.26
C THR A 88 10.42 -6.72 7.27
N ARG A 89 9.34 -7.49 7.37
CA ARG A 89 8.10 -7.34 6.59
C ARG A 89 6.90 -7.36 7.55
N LEU A 90 5.70 -7.09 7.06
CA LEU A 90 4.47 -7.17 7.86
C LEU A 90 4.30 -8.54 8.54
N ALA A 91 4.68 -9.63 7.85
CA ALA A 91 4.60 -10.98 8.41
C ALA A 91 5.50 -11.17 9.64
N ASP A 92 6.69 -10.56 9.66
CA ASP A 92 7.62 -10.62 10.79
C ASP A 92 7.11 -9.83 12.01
N LEU A 93 6.22 -8.86 11.77
CA LEU A 93 5.51 -8.10 12.80
C LEU A 93 4.20 -8.77 13.25
N GLY A 94 3.89 -9.97 12.73
CA GLY A 94 2.69 -10.72 13.07
C GLY A 94 1.44 -10.34 12.28
N TYR A 95 1.59 -9.71 11.11
CA TYR A 95 0.48 -9.26 10.26
C TYR A 95 0.45 -9.96 8.91
N SER A 96 -0.76 -10.17 8.39
CA SER A 96 -1.01 -10.60 7.01
C SER A 96 -1.85 -9.60 6.27
N VAL A 97 -1.74 -9.63 4.95
CA VAL A 97 -2.54 -8.77 4.07
C VAL A 97 -3.44 -9.62 3.19
N SER A 98 -4.72 -9.31 3.19
CA SER A 98 -5.68 -9.84 2.22
C SER A 98 -6.41 -8.71 1.51
N THR A 99 -7.01 -9.01 0.38
CA THR A 99 -7.96 -8.08 -0.27
C THR A 99 -9.35 -8.30 0.33
N GLY A 100 -10.12 -7.23 0.48
CA GLY A 100 -11.53 -7.31 0.85
C GLY A 100 -12.26 -8.30 -0.06
N GLN A 101 -13.00 -9.23 0.54
CA GLN A 101 -13.51 -10.39 -0.19
C GLN A 101 -14.79 -10.11 -0.96
N LEU A 102 -15.45 -8.98 -0.71
CA LEU A 102 -16.70 -8.67 -1.36
C LEU A 102 -16.50 -7.98 -2.71
N VAL A 103 -16.87 -8.65 -3.78
CA VAL A 103 -17.02 -8.06 -5.13
C VAL A 103 -18.47 -7.64 -5.29
N TRP A 104 -18.79 -6.40 -4.92
CA TRP A 104 -20.16 -5.89 -4.73
C TRP A 104 -21.12 -6.17 -5.91
N ASN A 105 -20.65 -6.13 -7.15
CA ASN A 105 -21.49 -6.36 -8.32
C ASN A 105 -21.99 -7.81 -8.44
N ARG A 106 -21.38 -8.76 -7.71
CA ARG A 106 -21.88 -10.16 -7.59
C ARG A 106 -22.95 -10.31 -6.52
N PHE A 107 -23.13 -9.31 -5.67
CA PHE A 107 -24.03 -9.31 -4.50
C PHE A 107 -25.10 -8.23 -4.56
N LYS A 108 -25.43 -7.73 -5.76
CA LYS A 108 -26.36 -6.59 -5.94
C LYS A 108 -27.71 -6.79 -5.26
N SER A 109 -28.27 -8.00 -5.25
CA SER A 109 -29.55 -8.31 -4.62
C SER A 109 -29.51 -8.24 -3.08
N GLN A 110 -28.33 -8.29 -2.49
CA GLN A 110 -28.12 -8.23 -1.03
C GLN A 110 -27.78 -6.82 -0.55
N LEU A 111 -27.52 -5.86 -1.45
CA LEU A 111 -27.21 -4.49 -1.10
C LEU A 111 -28.42 -3.76 -0.52
N ARG A 112 -28.21 -2.95 0.52
CA ARG A 112 -29.27 -2.22 1.24
C ARG A 112 -28.89 -0.77 1.49
N THR A 113 -29.87 0.10 1.33
CA THR A 113 -29.74 1.53 1.68
C THR A 113 -30.01 1.80 3.15
N THR A 114 -30.71 0.89 3.82
CA THR A 114 -31.03 0.97 5.26
C THR A 114 -30.63 -0.32 5.96
N LYS A 115 -30.29 -0.21 7.26
CA LYS A 115 -29.89 -1.36 8.08
C LYS A 115 -31.08 -2.30 8.31
N GLY A 116 -30.95 -3.55 7.90
CA GLY A 116 -31.88 -4.66 8.16
C GLY A 116 -31.37 -5.57 9.30
N LYS A 117 -32.13 -6.61 9.62
CA LYS A 117 -31.83 -7.55 10.73
C LYS A 117 -30.50 -8.32 10.53
N ASN A 118 -30.20 -8.67 9.29
CA ASN A 118 -28.98 -9.45 8.91
C ASN A 118 -28.00 -8.61 8.11
N SER A 119 -28.11 -7.27 8.20
CA SER A 119 -27.27 -6.35 7.44
C SER A 119 -26.04 -5.96 8.24
N TYR A 120 -24.91 -5.94 7.56
CA TYR A 120 -23.65 -5.41 8.06
C TYR A 120 -23.27 -4.14 7.30
N PRO A 121 -22.56 -3.18 7.93
CA PRO A 121 -21.97 -2.07 7.21
C PRO A 121 -21.06 -2.58 6.09
N LEU A 122 -21.23 -2.02 4.89
CA LEU A 122 -20.36 -2.28 3.75
C LEU A 122 -19.34 -1.15 3.65
N VAL A 123 -18.10 -1.48 3.97
CA VAL A 123 -16.99 -0.51 3.98
C VAL A 123 -16.43 -0.36 2.58
N TRP A 124 -16.55 0.86 2.06
CA TRP A 124 -16.01 1.29 0.77
C TRP A 124 -14.72 2.07 0.95
N ALA A 125 -13.93 2.19 -0.12
CA ALA A 125 -12.63 2.86 -0.09
C ALA A 125 -12.69 4.31 0.41
N GLU A 126 -13.78 5.04 0.20
CA GLU A 126 -13.97 6.40 0.72
C GLU A 126 -14.09 6.48 2.25
N SER A 127 -14.30 5.35 2.92
CA SER A 127 -14.26 5.29 4.38
C SER A 127 -12.86 5.45 4.95
N ILE A 128 -11.82 5.30 4.11
CA ILE A 128 -10.42 5.46 4.47
C ILE A 128 -9.98 6.87 4.06
N THR A 129 -9.66 7.72 5.02
CA THR A 129 -9.28 9.12 4.78
C THR A 129 -7.93 9.43 5.40
N SER A 130 -7.31 10.55 5.03
CA SER A 130 -6.08 11.04 5.67
C SER A 130 -6.26 11.38 7.15
N ALA A 131 -7.50 11.58 7.61
CA ALA A 131 -7.86 11.80 9.00
C ALA A 131 -8.20 10.51 9.77
N GLY A 132 -8.13 9.34 9.11
CA GLY A 132 -8.50 8.04 9.66
C GLY A 132 -9.78 7.46 9.06
N PHE A 133 -10.35 6.46 9.72
CA PHE A 133 -11.58 5.79 9.32
C PHE A 133 -12.81 6.66 9.60
N ARG A 134 -13.64 6.83 8.56
CA ARG A 134 -14.97 7.44 8.67
C ARG A 134 -15.92 6.66 7.77
N PHE A 135 -16.82 5.89 8.36
CA PHE A 135 -17.80 5.12 7.59
C PHE A 135 -18.57 6.03 6.63
N SER A 136 -18.51 5.74 5.34
CA SER A 136 -19.16 6.49 4.27
C SER A 136 -19.49 5.58 3.09
N ALA A 137 -20.62 5.88 2.43
CA ALA A 137 -21.07 5.30 1.18
C ALA A 137 -21.65 6.40 0.29
N ASP A 138 -20.99 7.56 0.21
CA ASP A 138 -21.49 8.78 -0.40
C ASP A 138 -21.27 8.82 -1.92
N ARG A 139 -20.44 7.93 -2.47
CA ARG A 139 -20.19 7.87 -3.91
C ARG A 139 -21.40 7.31 -4.65
N LYS A 140 -21.56 7.75 -5.89
CA LYS A 140 -22.63 7.25 -6.79
C LYS A 140 -22.56 5.71 -6.87
N ASN A 141 -23.70 5.05 -6.67
CA ASN A 141 -23.88 3.59 -6.66
C ASN A 141 -23.31 2.86 -5.44
N HIS A 142 -22.73 3.54 -4.47
CA HIS A 142 -22.37 2.93 -3.20
C HIS A 142 -23.59 2.90 -2.27
N VAL A 143 -23.68 1.85 -1.47
CA VAL A 143 -24.73 1.69 -0.46
C VAL A 143 -24.11 1.29 0.87
N PRO A 144 -24.69 1.73 2.00
CA PRO A 144 -24.05 1.58 3.31
C PRO A 144 -24.13 0.17 3.91
N TYR A 145 -25.03 -0.71 3.42
CA TYR A 145 -25.23 -2.02 4.05
C TYR A 145 -25.34 -3.15 3.04
N ILE A 146 -25.06 -4.36 3.53
CA ILE A 146 -25.24 -5.60 2.79
C ILE A 146 -25.82 -6.68 3.71
N ASP A 147 -26.81 -7.44 3.23
CA ASP A 147 -27.33 -8.62 3.91
C ASP A 147 -26.38 -9.80 3.73
N ILE A 148 -26.01 -10.46 4.81
CA ILE A 148 -25.12 -11.61 4.81
C ILE A 148 -25.88 -12.85 5.31
N THR A 149 -25.83 -13.92 4.53
CA THR A 149 -26.38 -15.21 4.93
C THR A 149 -25.42 -15.94 5.89
N PRO A 150 -25.89 -16.91 6.71
CA PRO A 150 -25.03 -17.66 7.59
C PRO A 150 -23.84 -18.32 6.88
N GLN A 151 -24.00 -18.78 5.64
CA GLN A 151 -22.96 -19.40 4.81
C GLN A 151 -21.90 -18.40 4.34
N GLN A 152 -22.22 -17.10 4.35
CA GLN A 152 -21.33 -16.01 3.96
C GLN A 152 -20.63 -15.34 5.14
N GLY A 153 -20.72 -15.91 6.34
CA GLY A 153 -20.10 -15.34 7.53
C GLY A 153 -18.60 -15.08 7.41
N PHE A 154 -17.92 -15.77 6.49
CA PHE A 154 -16.51 -15.54 6.17
C PHE A 154 -16.21 -14.16 5.55
N LEU A 155 -17.23 -13.47 5.01
CA LEU A 155 -17.10 -12.11 4.49
C LEU A 155 -17.09 -11.05 5.60
N VAL A 156 -17.46 -11.42 6.84
CA VAL A 156 -17.62 -10.48 7.94
C VAL A 156 -16.33 -10.36 8.74
N THR A 157 -15.74 -9.17 8.72
CA THR A 157 -14.61 -8.78 9.55
C THR A 157 -15.11 -8.45 10.95
N LYS A 158 -14.56 -9.10 12.00
CA LYS A 158 -14.98 -9.00 13.40
C LYS A 158 -13.88 -8.54 14.36
N SER A 159 -12.71 -8.26 13.84
CA SER A 159 -11.56 -7.84 14.64
C SER A 159 -10.96 -6.57 14.07
N GLU A 160 -10.43 -5.73 14.93
CA GLU A 160 -9.69 -4.54 14.56
C GLU A 160 -8.59 -4.88 13.56
N CYS A 161 -8.44 -4.05 12.55
CA CYS A 161 -7.46 -4.20 11.50
C CYS A 161 -7.13 -2.85 10.87
N VAL A 162 -6.08 -2.81 10.04
CA VAL A 162 -5.77 -1.62 9.26
C VAL A 162 -6.26 -1.84 7.83
N LEU A 163 -7.09 -0.92 7.36
CA LEU A 163 -7.60 -0.89 6.00
C LEU A 163 -6.70 -0.03 5.13
N VAL A 164 -6.40 -0.48 3.92
CA VAL A 164 -5.57 0.25 2.94
C VAL A 164 -6.30 0.36 1.62
N GLN A 165 -6.45 1.58 1.09
CA GLN A 165 -7.05 1.76 -0.25
C GLN A 165 -6.21 1.03 -1.31
N ARG A 166 -6.87 0.27 -2.18
CA ARG A 166 -6.20 -0.40 -3.30
C ARG A 166 -5.96 0.50 -4.49
N THR A 167 -6.79 1.50 -4.68
CA THR A 167 -6.67 2.41 -5.81
C THR A 167 -6.64 3.83 -5.30
N THR A 168 -5.57 4.54 -5.60
CA THR A 168 -5.41 5.96 -5.27
C THR A 168 -5.60 6.81 -6.52
N SER A 169 -6.25 7.97 -6.36
CA SER A 169 -6.40 8.92 -7.46
C SER A 169 -5.07 9.61 -7.79
N LYS A 170 -4.98 10.27 -8.94
CA LYS A 170 -3.78 11.03 -9.33
C LYS A 170 -3.49 12.19 -8.39
N GLU A 171 -4.54 12.79 -7.86
CA GLU A 171 -4.50 13.96 -6.99
C GLU A 171 -4.02 13.63 -5.58
N GLN A 172 -3.93 12.33 -5.24
CA GLN A 172 -3.42 11.91 -3.94
C GLN A 172 -1.88 11.94 -3.94
N ASP A 173 -1.31 12.70 -2.99
CA ASP A 173 0.13 12.80 -2.82
C ASP A 173 0.79 11.48 -2.44
N ARG A 174 0.03 10.56 -1.82
CA ARG A 174 0.50 9.25 -1.36
C ARG A 174 -0.13 8.11 -2.14
N ARG A 175 0.63 7.02 -2.28
CA ARG A 175 0.14 5.75 -2.80
C ARG A 175 -0.53 4.92 -1.72
N ILE A 176 0.03 4.95 -0.52
CA ILE A 176 -0.55 4.26 0.63
C ILE A 176 -1.43 5.24 1.39
N LEU A 177 -2.69 4.90 1.50
CA LEU A 177 -3.64 5.56 2.38
C LEU A 177 -4.28 4.49 3.25
N ALA A 178 -4.02 4.55 4.55
CA ALA A 178 -4.43 3.57 5.53
C ALA A 178 -5.29 4.21 6.63
N ALA A 179 -6.13 3.41 7.26
CA ALA A 179 -6.87 3.80 8.46
C ALA A 179 -7.22 2.56 9.28
N ILE A 180 -7.19 2.69 10.61
CA ILE A 180 -7.66 1.64 11.52
C ILE A 180 -9.17 1.53 11.39
N LEU A 181 -9.68 0.30 11.20
CA LEU A 181 -11.07 -0.05 11.43
C LEU A 181 -11.25 -0.28 12.92
N PRO A 182 -11.91 0.63 13.67
CA PRO A 182 -11.92 0.58 15.12
C PRO A 182 -12.74 -0.60 15.66
N GLN A 183 -12.25 -1.28 16.70
CA GLN A 183 -12.99 -2.35 17.38
C GLN A 183 -14.37 -1.87 17.88
N GLY A 184 -14.46 -0.65 18.40
CA GLY A 184 -15.73 -0.09 18.86
C GLY A 184 -16.79 -0.03 17.75
N PHE A 185 -16.42 0.37 16.51
CA PHE A 185 -17.35 0.34 15.39
C PHE A 185 -17.77 -1.08 15.00
N ILE A 186 -16.84 -2.03 15.08
CA ILE A 186 -17.11 -3.44 14.82
C ILE A 186 -18.09 -4.00 15.88
N ASP A 187 -17.89 -3.68 17.15
CA ASP A 187 -18.72 -4.17 18.27
C ASP A 187 -20.15 -3.59 18.19
N GLU A 188 -20.29 -2.30 17.89
CA GLU A 188 -21.59 -1.63 17.70
C GLU A 188 -22.41 -2.22 16.55
N THR A 189 -21.72 -2.70 15.51
CA THR A 189 -22.37 -3.20 14.30
C THR A 189 -22.46 -4.72 14.23
N GLY A 190 -21.75 -5.42 15.09
CA GLY A 190 -21.62 -6.89 15.09
C GLY A 190 -20.67 -7.42 14.01
N GLY A 191 -19.88 -6.55 13.41
CA GLY A 191 -18.96 -6.82 12.31
C GLY A 191 -19.19 -5.91 11.12
N VAL A 192 -18.28 -5.95 10.14
CA VAL A 192 -18.36 -5.20 8.89
C VAL A 192 -18.00 -6.08 7.70
N VAL A 193 -18.43 -5.72 6.51
CA VAL A 193 -18.01 -6.34 5.25
C VAL A 193 -17.13 -5.35 4.50
N VAL A 194 -15.98 -5.80 4.04
CA VAL A 194 -15.00 -4.94 3.34
C VAL A 194 -15.02 -5.23 1.85
N GLU A 195 -15.18 -4.17 1.06
CA GLU A 195 -15.26 -4.25 -0.39
C GLU A 195 -13.87 -4.46 -1.02
N ASN A 196 -13.80 -5.05 -2.22
CA ASN A 196 -12.55 -5.54 -2.84
C ASN A 196 -11.59 -4.44 -3.35
N HIS A 197 -11.95 -3.17 -3.31
CA HIS A 197 -11.03 -2.05 -3.54
C HIS A 197 -10.27 -1.61 -2.27
N ILE A 198 -10.31 -2.43 -1.22
CA ILE A 198 -9.58 -2.24 0.03
C ILE A 198 -8.74 -3.48 0.30
N ASN A 199 -7.51 -3.30 0.77
CA ASN A 199 -6.75 -4.34 1.43
C ASN A 199 -6.97 -4.28 2.94
N ILE A 200 -6.95 -5.44 3.58
CA ILE A 200 -7.10 -5.61 5.02
C ILE A 200 -5.76 -6.12 5.55
N VAL A 201 -5.13 -5.35 6.43
CA VAL A 201 -3.92 -5.73 7.17
C VAL A 201 -4.36 -6.13 8.56
N TYR A 202 -4.30 -7.41 8.86
CA TYR A 202 -4.84 -8.00 10.08
C TYR A 202 -3.79 -8.81 10.84
N SER A 203 -3.93 -8.86 12.17
CA SER A 203 -3.05 -9.66 13.02
C SER A 203 -3.28 -11.15 12.80
N ASN A 204 -2.20 -11.93 12.73
CA ASN A 204 -2.24 -13.38 12.56
C ASN A 204 -2.54 -14.15 13.85
N GLY A 205 -2.61 -13.49 15.01
CA GLY A 205 -2.80 -14.12 16.29
C GLY A 205 -3.55 -13.26 17.29
N LEU A 206 -3.99 -13.89 18.37
CA LEU A 206 -4.67 -13.22 19.49
C LEU A 206 -3.76 -12.20 20.21
N PHE A 207 -2.43 -12.33 20.05
CA PHE A 207 -1.43 -11.48 20.70
C PHE A 207 -0.33 -11.12 19.68
N SER A 208 -0.51 -10.03 18.95
CA SER A 208 0.59 -9.40 18.25
C SER A 208 1.32 -8.47 19.21
N ALA A 209 2.66 -8.55 19.24
CA ALA A 209 3.49 -7.62 20.02
C ALA A 209 3.34 -6.17 19.51
N VAL A 210 3.01 -6.02 18.24
CA VAL A 210 2.79 -4.73 17.57
C VAL A 210 1.30 -4.48 17.42
N ARG A 211 0.82 -3.32 17.86
CA ARG A 211 -0.59 -2.94 17.76
C ARG A 211 -0.97 -2.40 16.38
N PRO A 212 -2.27 -2.46 16.00
CA PRO A 212 -2.75 -1.91 14.72
C PRO A 212 -2.46 -0.42 14.51
N ASP A 213 -2.46 0.40 15.58
CA ASP A 213 -2.15 1.83 15.50
C ASP A 213 -0.70 2.11 15.09
N VAL A 214 0.23 1.24 15.47
CA VAL A 214 1.63 1.31 15.05
C VAL A 214 1.76 0.96 13.56
N ILE A 215 1.05 -0.07 13.11
CA ILE A 215 1.02 -0.45 11.67
C ILE A 215 0.39 0.67 10.83
N ASP A 216 -0.70 1.27 11.31
CA ASP A 216 -1.32 2.43 10.65
C ASP A 216 -0.34 3.61 10.55
N MET A 217 0.37 3.93 11.64
CA MET A 217 1.38 4.98 11.68
C MET A 217 2.51 4.72 10.67
N LEU A 218 3.01 3.49 10.61
CA LEU A 218 4.05 3.08 9.65
C LEU A 218 3.56 3.23 8.21
N LEU A 219 2.41 2.64 7.87
CA LEU A 219 1.86 2.66 6.52
C LEU A 219 1.51 4.07 6.05
N ASN A 220 1.11 4.95 6.96
CA ASN A 220 0.84 6.36 6.67
C ASN A 220 2.08 7.25 6.74
N SER A 221 3.29 6.73 6.97
CA SER A 221 4.50 7.56 6.93
C SER A 221 4.95 7.87 5.51
N HIS A 222 5.50 9.06 5.29
CA HIS A 222 5.99 9.49 3.97
C HIS A 222 7.15 8.61 3.48
N VAL A 223 8.00 8.16 4.39
CA VAL A 223 9.15 7.35 4.02
C VAL A 223 8.76 5.93 3.62
N VAL A 224 7.72 5.35 4.22
CA VAL A 224 7.17 4.05 3.83
C VAL A 224 6.44 4.15 2.48
N ASP A 225 5.72 5.24 2.22
CA ASP A 225 5.16 5.51 0.88
C ASP A 225 6.27 5.62 -0.18
N ARG A 226 7.38 6.29 0.13
CA ARG A 226 8.56 6.35 -0.75
C ARG A 226 9.16 4.96 -0.99
N ALA A 227 9.29 4.15 0.06
CA ALA A 227 9.76 2.76 -0.06
C ALA A 227 8.82 1.92 -0.94
N PHE A 228 7.51 2.07 -0.77
CA PHE A 228 6.51 1.42 -1.61
C PHE A 228 6.64 1.83 -3.08
N ARG A 229 6.88 3.10 -3.38
CA ARG A 229 7.09 3.58 -4.76
C ARG A 229 8.31 2.94 -5.42
N CYS A 230 9.33 2.57 -4.65
CA CYS A 230 10.47 1.81 -5.17
C CYS A 230 10.12 0.36 -5.55
N ILE A 231 9.00 -0.18 -5.02
CA ILE A 231 8.49 -1.52 -5.35
C ILE A 231 7.54 -1.45 -6.54
N SER A 232 6.62 -0.49 -6.54
CA SER A 232 5.50 -0.42 -7.47
C SER A 232 5.35 0.95 -8.12
N GLY A 233 5.15 0.93 -9.43
CA GLY A 233 4.71 2.09 -10.23
C GLY A 233 3.21 2.08 -10.53
N SER A 234 2.49 1.04 -10.08
CA SER A 234 1.06 0.90 -10.31
C SER A 234 0.25 1.94 -9.51
N VAL A 235 -0.93 2.30 -10.03
CA VAL A 235 -1.96 3.04 -9.28
C VAL A 235 -2.64 2.15 -8.24
N ALA A 236 -2.57 0.84 -8.44
CA ALA A 236 -3.14 -0.13 -7.51
C ALA A 236 -2.08 -0.57 -6.49
N VAL A 237 -2.48 -0.63 -5.23
CA VAL A 237 -1.72 -1.19 -4.12
C VAL A 237 -2.20 -2.62 -3.92
N SER A 238 -1.39 -3.60 -4.30
CA SER A 238 -1.72 -5.01 -4.12
C SER A 238 -1.32 -5.52 -2.74
N ALA A 239 -1.98 -6.61 -2.29
CA ALA A 239 -1.59 -7.30 -1.06
C ALA A 239 -0.15 -7.83 -1.13
N TYR A 240 0.29 -8.30 -2.30
CA TYR A 240 1.66 -8.76 -2.53
C TYR A 240 2.68 -7.63 -2.31
N GLU A 241 2.43 -6.45 -2.88
CA GLU A 241 3.31 -5.30 -2.75
C GLU A 241 3.37 -4.79 -1.31
N LEU A 242 2.22 -4.73 -0.61
CA LEU A 242 2.18 -4.37 0.81
C LEU A 242 3.00 -5.34 1.68
N ASN A 243 2.88 -6.65 1.44
CA ASN A 243 3.67 -7.66 2.13
C ASN A 243 5.18 -7.57 1.81
N SER A 244 5.54 -6.93 0.71
CA SER A 244 6.94 -6.80 0.25
C SER A 244 7.64 -5.54 0.76
N ILE A 245 6.93 -4.63 1.42
CA ILE A 245 7.50 -3.36 1.90
C ILE A 245 8.60 -3.65 2.94
N PRO A 246 9.84 -3.16 2.75
CA PRO A 246 10.86 -3.17 3.78
C PRO A 246 10.44 -2.28 4.96
N LEU A 247 10.39 -2.85 6.16
CA LEU A 247 9.98 -2.16 7.38
C LEU A 247 11.12 -2.12 8.40
N PRO A 248 11.08 -1.21 9.40
CA PRO A 248 12.02 -1.18 10.51
C PRO A 248 12.00 -2.50 11.28
N SER A 249 13.10 -2.80 11.99
CA SER A 249 13.17 -4.00 12.83
C SER A 249 12.09 -3.99 13.91
N LEU A 250 11.76 -5.16 14.45
CA LEU A 250 10.78 -5.26 15.55
C LEU A 250 11.15 -4.33 16.71
N GLU A 251 12.43 -4.22 17.07
CA GLU A 251 12.92 -3.33 18.12
C GLU A 251 12.60 -1.86 17.82
N GLN A 252 12.87 -1.40 16.59
CA GLN A 252 12.55 -0.05 16.13
C GLN A 252 11.03 0.20 16.09
N VAL A 253 10.25 -0.81 15.71
CA VAL A 253 8.78 -0.72 15.73
C VAL A 253 8.24 -0.63 17.15
N MET A 254 8.84 -1.34 18.11
CA MET A 254 8.50 -1.22 19.53
C MET A 254 8.87 0.16 20.10
N GLU A 255 9.94 0.79 19.61
CA GLU A 255 10.26 2.19 19.94
C GLU A 255 9.14 3.14 19.47
N ILE A 256 8.64 2.97 18.23
CA ILE A 256 7.50 3.75 17.72
C ILE A 256 6.27 3.54 18.63
N GLN A 257 5.98 2.31 19.03
CA GLN A 257 4.87 2.01 19.93
C GLN A 257 5.01 2.75 21.26
N SER A 258 6.21 2.76 21.84
CA SER A 258 6.49 3.47 23.08
C SER A 258 6.31 4.98 22.95
N LEU A 259 6.66 5.55 21.79
CA LEU A 259 6.43 6.98 21.51
C LEU A 259 4.93 7.28 21.40
N ILE A 260 4.14 6.41 20.79
CA ILE A 260 2.68 6.55 20.73
C ILE A 260 2.09 6.47 22.13
N ASP A 261 2.51 5.52 22.96
CA ASP A 261 2.05 5.34 24.35
C ASP A 261 2.38 6.56 25.24
N ALA A 262 3.52 7.19 24.99
CA ALA A 262 3.93 8.42 25.64
C ALA A 262 3.20 9.67 25.13
N GLY A 263 2.28 9.54 24.16
CA GLY A 263 1.56 10.66 23.59
C GLY A 263 2.43 11.64 22.80
N VAL A 264 3.56 11.17 22.27
CA VAL A 264 4.48 12.01 21.49
C VAL A 264 3.79 12.49 20.21
N HIS A 265 3.98 13.77 19.89
CA HIS A 265 3.35 14.38 18.72
C HIS A 265 3.73 13.64 17.42
N ARG A 266 2.73 13.38 16.56
CA ARG A 266 2.87 12.62 15.30
C ARG A 266 4.06 13.04 14.44
N ARG A 267 4.40 14.34 14.38
CA ARG A 267 5.54 14.85 13.60
C ARG A 267 6.89 14.32 14.12
N ILE A 268 7.03 14.12 15.43
CA ILE A 268 8.25 13.56 16.03
C ILE A 268 8.35 12.07 15.67
N ILE A 269 7.24 11.33 15.79
CA ILE A 269 7.16 9.91 15.41
C ILE A 269 7.53 9.76 13.92
N GLU A 270 7.00 10.61 13.04
CA GLU A 270 7.31 10.59 11.60
C GLU A 270 8.81 10.82 11.35
N ARG A 271 9.45 11.72 12.10
CA ARG A 271 10.91 11.93 12.03
C ARG A 271 11.70 10.71 12.50
N THR A 272 11.26 10.07 13.59
CA THR A 272 11.87 8.83 14.09
C THR A 272 11.78 7.72 13.04
N ILE A 273 10.60 7.51 12.45
CA ILE A 273 10.40 6.54 11.37
C ILE A 273 11.34 6.85 10.19
N ALA A 274 11.40 8.10 9.75
CA ALA A 274 12.28 8.50 8.64
C ALA A 274 13.76 8.26 8.97
N GLY A 275 14.17 8.47 10.21
CA GLY A 275 15.53 8.19 10.70
C GLY A 275 15.93 6.73 10.52
N PHE A 276 15.01 5.77 10.75
CA PHE A 276 15.27 4.35 10.53
C PHE A 276 15.55 4.01 9.05
N TYR A 277 15.06 4.82 8.14
CA TYR A 277 15.33 4.72 6.70
C TYR A 277 16.52 5.59 6.25
N GLY A 278 17.26 6.19 7.18
CA GLY A 278 18.38 7.08 6.87
C GLY A 278 17.96 8.40 6.22
N VAL A 279 16.71 8.83 6.41
CA VAL A 279 16.15 10.07 5.85
C VAL A 279 15.99 11.10 6.95
N MET A 280 16.59 12.29 6.77
CA MET A 280 16.37 13.43 7.65
C MET A 280 15.18 14.26 7.14
N ILE A 281 14.19 14.48 8.02
CA ILE A 281 13.06 15.40 7.77
C ILE A 281 13.29 16.68 8.58
N ALA A 282 13.26 17.81 7.91
CA ALA A 282 13.45 19.13 8.54
C ALA A 282 12.33 19.50 9.55
#